data_c9bb44baf208932a31f81735e9361b32
#
_entry.id   c9bb44baf208932a31f81735e9361b32
#
_cell.length_a   1.000
_cell.length_b   1.000
_cell.length_c   1.000
_cell.angle_alpha   90.00
_cell.angle_beta   90.00
_cell.angle_gamma   90.00
#
_symmetry.space_group_name_H-M   'P 1'
#
loop_
_entity.id
_entity.type
_entity.pdbx_description
1 polymer ?
#
loop_
_entity_poly.entity_id
_entity_poly.type
_entity_poly.pdbx_seq_one_letter_code
_entity_poly.pdbx_strand_id
1 'polypeptide(L)'
;IKLNKITRDVKATVLAKVEYFNPGNSVKDRMAVKMVEDAENDGRLKPGGTIVEGTSGNTGMGLALAAIVKGYKLICVTTDKQSNEKVDVLRAVGADVIVCPTNVEPDDPRSYYSTAKRIGDETENSWYVNQYNNLSNREAHYLSTGPEIWNQTDGKITHFVVGVGTGGTISGVAKYLKEKNNCLL
;
A
#
# COMPACT_ATOMS: atom_id res chain seq x y z
N ILE A 1 5.72 19.75 -3.43
CA ILE A 1 5.17 21.10 -3.20
C ILE A 1 5.90 21.75 -2.02
N LYS A 2 6.42 22.98 -2.20
CA LYS A 2 6.98 23.77 -1.09
C LYS A 2 5.82 24.38 -0.27
N LEU A 3 5.87 24.19 1.05
CA LEU A 3 4.94 24.82 1.98
C LEU A 3 5.44 26.22 2.33
N ASN A 4 4.57 27.22 2.21
CA ASN A 4 4.94 28.63 2.41
C ASN A 4 4.23 29.27 3.60
N LYS A 5 2.89 29.35 3.59
CA LYS A 5 2.14 30.07 4.63
C LYS A 5 2.27 29.45 6.02
N ILE A 6 2.06 28.12 6.10
CA ILE A 6 2.08 27.40 7.37
C ILE A 6 3.48 27.27 7.97
N THR A 7 4.52 27.48 7.16
CA THR A 7 5.93 27.34 7.56
C THR A 7 6.69 28.66 7.52
N ARG A 8 6.01 29.82 7.43
CA ARG A 8 6.65 31.14 7.29
C ARG A 8 7.62 31.46 8.41
N ASP A 9 7.34 31.00 9.63
CA ASP A 9 8.14 31.25 10.82
C ASP A 9 9.16 30.15 11.12
N VAL A 10 9.30 29.17 10.20
CA VAL A 10 10.22 28.04 10.29
C VAL A 10 11.44 28.30 9.43
N LYS A 11 12.65 28.15 9.99
CA LYS A 11 13.91 28.36 9.25
C LYS A 11 14.17 27.29 8.17
N ALA A 12 13.64 26.09 8.37
CA ALA A 12 13.80 24.99 7.41
C ALA A 12 12.91 25.16 6.17
N THR A 13 13.36 24.70 5.02
CA THR A 13 12.49 24.50 3.85
C THR A 13 11.68 23.23 4.05
N VAL A 14 10.36 23.37 4.13
CA VAL A 14 9.42 22.25 4.29
C VAL A 14 8.77 21.93 2.96
N LEU A 15 8.90 20.69 2.54
CA LEU A 15 8.35 20.16 1.29
C LEU A 15 7.32 19.05 1.60
N ALA A 16 6.23 19.02 0.84
CA ALA A 16 5.25 17.93 0.87
C ALA A 16 5.35 17.12 -0.43
N LYS A 17 5.55 15.80 -0.30
CA LYS A 17 5.36 14.86 -1.40
C LYS A 17 3.92 14.37 -1.38
N VAL A 18 3.17 14.78 -2.38
CA VAL A 18 1.70 14.71 -2.37
C VAL A 18 1.23 13.44 -3.08
N GLU A 19 0.99 12.39 -2.32
CA GLU A 19 0.65 11.06 -2.83
C GLU A 19 -0.85 10.84 -3.13
N TYR A 20 -1.71 11.80 -2.80
CA TYR A 20 -3.13 11.71 -3.16
C TYR A 20 -3.43 12.04 -4.64
N PHE A 21 -2.42 12.46 -5.41
CA PHE A 21 -2.54 12.59 -6.87
C PHE A 21 -2.29 11.27 -7.63
N ASN A 22 -1.93 10.22 -6.95
CA ASN A 22 -1.88 8.89 -7.56
C ASN A 22 -3.28 8.44 -7.99
N PRO A 23 -3.43 7.57 -8.99
CA PRO A 23 -4.74 7.14 -9.53
C PRO A 23 -5.74 6.63 -8.48
N GLY A 24 -5.28 5.90 -7.46
CA GLY A 24 -6.07 5.44 -6.32
C GLY A 24 -6.08 6.40 -5.13
N ASN A 25 -5.63 7.64 -5.34
CA ASN A 25 -5.59 8.72 -4.36
C ASN A 25 -4.75 8.44 -3.10
N SER A 26 -3.75 7.58 -3.19
CA SER A 26 -2.88 7.31 -2.04
C SER A 26 -1.51 6.75 -2.42
N VAL A 27 -0.59 6.77 -1.45
CA VAL A 27 0.73 6.13 -1.55
C VAL A 27 0.65 4.61 -1.74
N LYS A 28 -0.50 3.99 -1.47
CA LYS A 28 -0.68 2.54 -1.57
C LYS A 28 -0.68 2.01 -3.01
N ASP A 29 -0.95 2.86 -3.98
CA ASP A 29 -0.87 2.50 -5.40
C ASP A 29 0.52 1.98 -5.77
N ARG A 30 1.56 2.61 -5.23
CA ARG A 30 2.96 2.23 -5.50
C ARG A 30 3.28 0.80 -5.06
N MET A 31 2.92 0.47 -3.82
CA MET A 31 3.20 -0.86 -3.30
C MET A 31 2.29 -1.92 -3.92
N ALA A 32 1.04 -1.58 -4.24
CA ALA A 32 0.10 -2.51 -4.86
C ALA A 32 0.62 -3.02 -6.21
N VAL A 33 1.04 -2.10 -7.08
CA VAL A 33 1.62 -2.46 -8.39
C VAL A 33 2.85 -3.35 -8.21
N LYS A 34 3.79 -2.96 -7.36
CA LYS A 34 5.03 -3.74 -7.14
C LYS A 34 4.75 -5.14 -6.57
N MET A 35 3.83 -5.24 -5.58
CA MET A 35 3.47 -6.53 -5.01
C MET A 35 2.84 -7.48 -6.04
N VAL A 36 1.97 -6.95 -6.92
CA VAL A 36 1.36 -7.73 -8.00
C VAL A 36 2.41 -8.17 -9.02
N GLU A 37 3.28 -7.26 -9.47
CA GLU A 37 4.34 -7.57 -10.42
C GLU A 37 5.33 -8.63 -9.88
N ASP A 38 5.71 -8.53 -8.63
CA ASP A 38 6.59 -9.53 -8.02
C ASP A 38 5.89 -10.90 -7.91
N ALA A 39 4.61 -10.93 -7.56
CA ALA A 39 3.85 -12.17 -7.49
C ALA A 39 3.64 -12.82 -8.86
N GLU A 40 3.51 -12.03 -9.93
CA GLU A 40 3.52 -12.52 -11.32
C GLU A 40 4.88 -13.13 -11.68
N ASN A 41 5.96 -12.37 -11.40
CA ASN A 41 7.32 -12.75 -11.78
C ASN A 41 7.79 -14.04 -11.09
N ASP A 42 7.39 -14.26 -9.84
CA ASP A 42 7.76 -15.47 -9.08
C ASP A 42 6.71 -16.58 -9.13
N GLY A 43 5.64 -16.39 -9.90
CA GLY A 43 4.62 -17.42 -10.18
C GLY A 43 3.59 -17.64 -9.07
N ARG A 44 3.58 -16.82 -8.02
CA ARG A 44 2.54 -16.86 -6.97
C ARG A 44 1.18 -16.40 -7.49
N LEU A 45 1.15 -15.47 -8.45
CA LEU A 45 -0.06 -15.01 -9.11
C LEU A 45 0.00 -15.37 -10.59
N LYS A 46 -0.95 -16.17 -11.06
CA LYS A 46 -1.03 -16.63 -12.46
C LYS A 46 -2.11 -15.85 -13.22
N PRO A 47 -2.02 -15.76 -14.57
CA PRO A 47 -3.03 -15.09 -15.39
C PRO A 47 -4.46 -15.53 -15.05
N GLY A 48 -5.38 -14.57 -14.95
CA GLY A 48 -6.79 -14.79 -14.60
C GLY A 48 -7.02 -15.17 -13.12
N GLY A 49 -6.00 -15.11 -12.29
CA GLY A 49 -6.06 -15.46 -10.87
C GLY A 49 -6.84 -14.45 -10.03
N THR A 50 -6.96 -14.76 -8.75
CA THR A 50 -7.67 -13.95 -7.76
C THR A 50 -6.69 -13.39 -6.73
N ILE A 51 -6.65 -12.08 -6.61
CA ILE A 51 -5.90 -11.36 -5.57
C ILE A 51 -6.79 -11.30 -4.31
N VAL A 52 -6.25 -11.64 -3.15
CA VAL A 52 -6.97 -11.59 -1.87
C VAL A 52 -6.18 -10.74 -0.88
N GLU A 53 -6.83 -9.77 -0.22
CA GLU A 53 -6.18 -8.95 0.80
C GLU A 53 -7.13 -8.53 1.92
N GLY A 54 -6.61 -8.59 3.15
CA GLY A 54 -7.22 -7.98 4.33
C GLY A 54 -6.90 -6.49 4.39
N THR A 55 -7.86 -5.62 4.00
CA THR A 55 -7.59 -4.20 3.88
C THR A 55 -8.78 -3.32 4.26
N SER A 56 -8.46 -2.18 4.85
CA SER A 56 -9.45 -1.17 5.23
C SER A 56 -9.67 -0.06 4.19
N GLY A 57 -9.13 -0.18 2.97
CA GLY A 57 -9.40 0.82 1.93
C GLY A 57 -8.29 1.05 0.91
N ASN A 58 -7.33 1.93 1.19
CA ASN A 58 -6.36 2.40 0.18
C ASN A 58 -5.53 1.30 -0.48
N THR A 59 -5.12 0.27 0.26
CA THR A 59 -4.43 -0.89 -0.33
C THR A 59 -5.35 -1.64 -1.27
N GLY A 60 -6.61 -1.85 -0.89
CA GLY A 60 -7.63 -2.45 -1.75
C GLY A 60 -7.83 -1.65 -3.04
N MET A 61 -7.86 -0.31 -2.97
CA MET A 61 -7.96 0.53 -4.16
C MET A 61 -6.76 0.38 -5.09
N GLY A 62 -5.52 0.41 -4.56
CA GLY A 62 -4.33 0.20 -5.36
C GLY A 62 -4.30 -1.18 -6.03
N LEU A 63 -4.70 -2.24 -5.28
CA LEU A 63 -4.83 -3.59 -5.82
C LEU A 63 -5.95 -3.69 -6.87
N ALA A 64 -7.08 -2.99 -6.69
CA ALA A 64 -8.17 -2.96 -7.65
C ALA A 64 -7.72 -2.36 -8.99
N LEU A 65 -7.01 -1.25 -8.96
CA LEU A 65 -6.46 -0.64 -10.18
C LEU A 65 -5.49 -1.58 -10.90
N ALA A 66 -4.59 -2.23 -10.17
CA ALA A 66 -3.69 -3.23 -10.74
C ALA A 66 -4.45 -4.43 -11.32
N ALA A 67 -5.47 -4.92 -10.60
CA ALA A 67 -6.30 -6.03 -11.02
C ALA A 67 -7.08 -5.72 -12.32
N ILE A 68 -7.69 -4.55 -12.42
CA ILE A 68 -8.41 -4.11 -13.63
C ILE A 68 -7.47 -4.10 -14.84
N VAL A 69 -6.31 -3.46 -14.72
CA VAL A 69 -5.36 -3.32 -15.83
C VAL A 69 -4.79 -4.67 -16.28
N LYS A 70 -4.57 -5.58 -15.34
CA LYS A 70 -3.91 -6.88 -15.59
C LYS A 70 -4.88 -8.07 -15.76
N GLY A 71 -6.19 -7.85 -15.59
CA GLY A 71 -7.22 -8.89 -15.79
C GLY A 71 -7.34 -9.89 -14.64
N TYR A 72 -7.08 -9.46 -13.40
CA TYR A 72 -7.26 -10.26 -12.20
C TYR A 72 -8.62 -10.01 -11.53
N LYS A 73 -9.08 -10.98 -10.76
CA LYS A 73 -10.17 -10.78 -9.78
C LYS A 73 -9.58 -10.25 -8.49
N LEU A 74 -10.38 -9.52 -7.71
CA LEU A 74 -9.97 -9.01 -6.41
C LEU A 74 -11.03 -9.30 -5.35
N ILE A 75 -10.59 -9.87 -4.24
CA ILE A 75 -11.39 -10.03 -3.01
C ILE A 75 -10.74 -9.20 -1.91
N CYS A 76 -11.46 -8.19 -1.41
CA CYS A 76 -11.07 -7.40 -0.26
C CYS A 76 -11.82 -7.87 0.99
N VAL A 77 -11.10 -8.20 2.05
CA VAL A 77 -11.71 -8.53 3.35
C VAL A 77 -11.50 -7.35 4.29
N THR A 78 -12.57 -6.81 4.82
CA THR A 78 -12.54 -5.62 5.68
C THR A 78 -13.33 -5.85 6.96
N THR A 79 -13.43 -4.83 7.81
CA THR A 79 -14.20 -4.90 9.06
C THR A 79 -15.42 -3.99 9.02
N ASP A 80 -16.43 -4.31 9.82
CA ASP A 80 -17.65 -3.53 10.02
C ASP A 80 -17.42 -2.15 10.66
N LYS A 81 -16.19 -1.88 11.13
CA LYS A 81 -15.78 -0.55 11.62
C LYS A 81 -15.50 0.45 10.49
N GLN A 82 -15.32 -0.04 9.27
CA GLN A 82 -15.06 0.85 8.13
C GLN A 82 -16.33 1.54 7.66
N SER A 83 -16.18 2.76 7.12
CA SER A 83 -17.32 3.47 6.56
C SER A 83 -17.87 2.75 5.31
N ASN A 84 -19.17 2.84 5.09
CA ASN A 84 -19.83 2.23 3.94
C ASN A 84 -19.25 2.76 2.62
N GLU A 85 -18.89 4.05 2.56
CA GLU A 85 -18.32 4.68 1.35
C GLU A 85 -17.03 3.97 0.90
N LYS A 86 -16.18 3.51 1.83
CA LYS A 86 -14.97 2.76 1.47
C LYS A 86 -15.29 1.40 0.86
N VAL A 87 -16.30 0.73 1.39
CA VAL A 87 -16.78 -0.55 0.85
C VAL A 87 -17.39 -0.34 -0.53
N ASP A 88 -18.23 0.68 -0.67
CA ASP A 88 -18.94 0.98 -1.92
C ASP A 88 -17.96 1.38 -3.04
N VAL A 89 -16.92 2.15 -2.72
CA VAL A 89 -15.87 2.51 -3.69
C VAL A 89 -15.12 1.27 -4.18
N LEU A 90 -14.77 0.32 -3.31
CA LEU A 90 -14.13 -0.93 -3.73
C LEU A 90 -15.04 -1.79 -4.61
N ARG A 91 -16.33 -1.88 -4.27
CA ARG A 91 -17.31 -2.57 -5.10
C ARG A 91 -17.51 -1.90 -6.46
N ALA A 92 -17.54 -0.57 -6.48
CA ALA A 92 -17.70 0.21 -7.71
C ALA A 92 -16.55 0.00 -8.70
N VAL A 93 -15.35 -0.30 -8.22
CA VAL A 93 -14.18 -0.66 -9.05
C VAL A 93 -14.04 -2.17 -9.29
N GLY A 94 -15.10 -2.95 -8.99
CA GLY A 94 -15.19 -4.37 -9.34
C GLY A 94 -14.58 -5.34 -8.34
N ALA A 95 -14.24 -4.92 -7.12
CA ALA A 95 -13.78 -5.83 -6.09
C ALA A 95 -14.96 -6.52 -5.39
N ASP A 96 -14.82 -7.80 -5.08
CA ASP A 96 -15.67 -8.48 -4.11
C ASP A 96 -15.26 -8.07 -2.70
N VAL A 97 -16.21 -7.60 -1.89
CA VAL A 97 -15.92 -7.10 -0.53
C VAL A 97 -16.65 -7.92 0.52
N ILE A 98 -15.86 -8.55 1.39
CA ILE A 98 -16.34 -9.33 2.53
C ILE A 98 -16.11 -8.51 3.80
N VAL A 99 -17.18 -8.37 4.61
CA VAL A 99 -17.13 -7.59 5.85
C VAL A 99 -17.12 -8.55 7.04
N CYS A 100 -16.10 -8.44 7.88
CA CYS A 100 -15.90 -9.24 9.09
C CYS A 100 -16.16 -8.42 10.36
N PRO A 101 -16.46 -9.05 11.49
CA PRO A 101 -16.63 -8.35 12.76
C PRO A 101 -15.31 -7.76 13.25
N THR A 102 -15.36 -6.57 13.86
CA THR A 102 -14.20 -5.89 14.47
C THR A 102 -13.92 -6.38 15.89
N ASN A 103 -14.95 -6.81 16.61
CA ASN A 103 -14.90 -7.16 18.04
C ASN A 103 -14.44 -8.60 18.29
N VAL A 104 -13.43 -9.04 17.56
CA VAL A 104 -12.81 -10.37 17.69
C VAL A 104 -11.30 -10.26 17.75
N GLU A 105 -10.63 -11.22 18.38
CA GLU A 105 -9.18 -11.27 18.44
C GLU A 105 -8.59 -11.53 17.04
N PRO A 106 -7.34 -11.10 16.78
CA PRO A 106 -6.71 -11.25 15.46
C PRO A 106 -6.61 -12.70 14.97
N ASP A 107 -6.47 -13.67 15.86
CA ASP A 107 -6.39 -15.11 15.59
C ASP A 107 -7.76 -15.80 15.53
N ASP A 108 -8.85 -15.09 15.85
CA ASP A 108 -10.22 -15.63 15.68
C ASP A 108 -10.46 -15.96 14.21
N PRO A 109 -11.04 -17.15 13.88
CA PRO A 109 -11.37 -17.51 12.50
C PRO A 109 -12.25 -16.52 11.76
N ARG A 110 -13.02 -15.69 12.50
CA ARG A 110 -13.92 -14.64 11.96
C ARG A 110 -13.18 -13.32 11.73
N SER A 111 -11.94 -13.16 12.21
CA SER A 111 -11.18 -11.94 12.00
C SER A 111 -10.94 -11.73 10.50
N TYR A 112 -10.82 -10.48 10.08
CA TYR A 112 -10.57 -10.18 8.67
C TYR A 112 -9.21 -10.71 8.17
N TYR A 113 -8.21 -10.83 9.05
CA TYR A 113 -6.92 -11.44 8.74
C TYR A 113 -7.04 -12.94 8.47
N SER A 114 -7.65 -13.68 9.42
CA SER A 114 -7.87 -15.12 9.30
C SER A 114 -8.77 -15.46 8.11
N THR A 115 -9.82 -14.66 7.90
CA THR A 115 -10.73 -14.81 6.76
C THR A 115 -10.01 -14.57 5.44
N ALA A 116 -9.22 -13.48 5.31
CA ALA A 116 -8.48 -13.20 4.08
C ALA A 116 -7.46 -14.30 3.77
N LYS A 117 -6.73 -14.75 4.78
CA LYS A 117 -5.79 -15.87 4.62
C LYS A 117 -6.49 -17.14 4.18
N ARG A 118 -7.57 -17.53 4.84
CA ARG A 118 -8.35 -18.73 4.50
C ARG A 118 -8.89 -18.66 3.07
N ILE A 119 -9.46 -17.55 2.65
CA ILE A 119 -9.95 -17.37 1.27
C ILE A 119 -8.80 -17.52 0.26
N GLY A 120 -7.64 -16.95 0.56
CA GLY A 120 -6.46 -17.11 -0.26
C GLY A 120 -5.96 -18.55 -0.32
N ASP A 121 -6.10 -19.33 0.76
CA ASP A 121 -5.67 -20.73 0.80
C ASP A 121 -6.70 -21.68 0.10
N GLU A 122 -8.00 -21.36 0.18
CA GLU A 122 -9.09 -22.21 -0.33
C GLU A 122 -9.50 -21.90 -1.78
N THR A 123 -9.21 -20.71 -2.29
CA THR A 123 -9.60 -20.30 -3.65
C THR A 123 -8.55 -20.76 -4.65
N GLU A 124 -8.97 -21.54 -5.65
CA GLU A 124 -8.09 -21.99 -6.74
C GLU A 124 -7.51 -20.78 -7.50
N ASN A 125 -6.23 -20.87 -7.87
CA ASN A 125 -5.51 -19.81 -8.56
C ASN A 125 -5.63 -18.43 -7.87
N SER A 126 -5.45 -18.40 -6.56
CA SER A 126 -5.46 -17.17 -5.79
C SER A 126 -4.11 -16.88 -5.14
N TRP A 127 -3.94 -15.63 -4.76
CA TRP A 127 -2.77 -15.16 -4.04
C TRP A 127 -3.20 -14.19 -2.92
N TYR A 128 -2.85 -14.56 -1.69
CA TYR A 128 -3.00 -13.69 -0.52
C TYR A 128 -1.81 -12.72 -0.44
N VAL A 129 -2.08 -11.43 -0.57
CA VAL A 129 -1.05 -10.38 -0.70
C VAL A 129 -0.24 -10.20 0.58
N ASN A 130 -0.91 -10.20 1.73
CA ASN A 130 -0.31 -10.02 3.06
C ASN A 130 0.58 -8.77 3.15
N GLN A 131 0.01 -7.59 2.95
CA GLN A 131 0.73 -6.31 2.87
C GLN A 131 1.67 -6.03 4.05
N TYR A 132 1.40 -6.57 5.23
CA TYR A 132 2.21 -6.35 6.43
C TYR A 132 3.54 -7.11 6.40
N ASN A 133 3.56 -8.31 5.83
CA ASN A 133 4.75 -9.17 5.77
C ASN A 133 5.38 -9.24 4.38
N ASN A 134 4.73 -8.70 3.36
CA ASN A 134 5.21 -8.72 1.98
C ASN A 134 6.31 -7.68 1.78
N LEU A 135 7.53 -8.15 1.59
CA LEU A 135 8.71 -7.28 1.42
C LEU A 135 8.67 -6.41 0.17
N SER A 136 7.90 -6.78 -0.85
CA SER A 136 7.67 -5.95 -2.04
C SER A 136 7.03 -4.60 -1.70
N ASN A 137 6.29 -4.50 -0.58
CA ASN A 137 5.79 -3.24 -0.05
C ASN A 137 6.94 -2.26 0.24
N ARG A 138 7.95 -2.69 0.99
CA ARG A 138 9.15 -1.89 1.26
C ARG A 138 9.94 -1.61 -0.01
N GLU A 139 10.10 -2.61 -0.85
CA GLU A 139 10.88 -2.53 -2.09
C GLU A 139 10.28 -1.53 -3.07
N ALA A 140 8.95 -1.43 -3.17
CA ALA A 140 8.27 -0.42 -3.96
C ALA A 140 8.76 1.00 -3.63
N HIS A 141 8.89 1.31 -2.35
CA HIS A 141 9.32 2.63 -1.90
C HIS A 141 10.83 2.84 -2.02
N TYR A 142 11.61 1.77 -1.88
CA TYR A 142 13.06 1.83 -2.13
C TYR A 142 13.37 2.12 -3.60
N LEU A 143 12.65 1.48 -4.52
CA LEU A 143 12.87 1.61 -5.96
C LEU A 143 12.21 2.86 -6.59
N SER A 144 11.18 3.42 -5.98
CA SER A 144 10.45 4.56 -6.56
C SER A 144 10.43 5.80 -5.66
N THR A 145 9.78 5.75 -4.52
CA THR A 145 9.56 6.91 -3.64
C THR A 145 10.87 7.52 -3.13
N GLY A 146 11.81 6.68 -2.74
CA GLY A 146 13.14 7.10 -2.26
C GLY A 146 13.93 7.86 -3.33
N PRO A 147 14.15 7.27 -4.52
CA PRO A 147 14.81 7.95 -5.66
C PRO A 147 14.11 9.25 -6.06
N GLU A 148 12.78 9.26 -6.13
CA GLU A 148 12.03 10.47 -6.47
C GLU A 148 12.27 11.59 -5.45
N ILE A 149 12.18 11.29 -4.16
CA ILE A 149 12.44 12.28 -3.09
C ILE A 149 13.86 12.82 -3.21
N TRP A 150 14.84 11.93 -3.37
CA TRP A 150 16.25 12.34 -3.52
C TRP A 150 16.44 13.29 -4.70
N ASN A 151 15.95 12.92 -5.88
CA ASN A 151 16.08 13.71 -7.10
C ASN A 151 15.29 15.03 -7.02
N GLN A 152 14.06 15.01 -6.49
CA GLN A 152 13.21 16.20 -6.37
C GLN A 152 13.73 17.22 -5.35
N THR A 153 14.64 16.81 -4.48
CA THR A 153 15.30 17.67 -3.49
C THR A 153 16.77 17.99 -3.86
N ASP A 154 17.23 17.62 -5.06
CA ASP A 154 18.64 17.71 -5.51
C ASP A 154 19.61 17.09 -4.48
N GLY A 155 19.21 16.03 -3.82
CA GLY A 155 19.98 15.40 -2.75
C GLY A 155 20.16 16.24 -1.48
N LYS A 156 19.44 17.34 -1.34
CA LYS A 156 19.56 18.29 -0.20
C LYS A 156 18.63 17.98 0.97
N ILE A 157 17.84 16.90 0.89
CA ILE A 157 16.97 16.47 1.99
C ILE A 157 17.81 16.18 3.25
N THR A 158 17.35 16.68 4.39
CA THR A 158 17.97 16.46 5.71
C THR A 158 17.08 15.64 6.65
N HIS A 159 15.78 15.77 6.53
CA HIS A 159 14.80 15.10 7.37
C HIS A 159 13.68 14.54 6.52
N PHE A 160 13.29 13.30 6.77
CA PHE A 160 12.15 12.63 6.17
C PHE A 160 11.10 12.33 7.24
N VAL A 161 9.91 12.91 7.10
CA VAL A 161 8.80 12.75 8.03
C VAL A 161 7.65 12.07 7.30
N VAL A 162 7.15 10.98 7.84
CA VAL A 162 6.07 10.19 7.24
C VAL A 162 5.26 9.45 8.30
N GLY A 163 3.95 9.28 8.05
CA GLY A 163 3.10 8.43 8.87
C GLY A 163 3.44 6.94 8.71
N VAL A 164 3.30 6.18 9.78
CA VAL A 164 3.62 4.74 9.79
C VAL A 164 2.33 3.92 9.91
N GLY A 165 2.04 3.10 8.90
CA GLY A 165 1.03 2.03 8.94
C GLY A 165 1.72 0.67 8.88
N THR A 166 1.90 0.11 7.67
CA THR A 166 2.65 -1.16 7.47
C THR A 166 4.16 -1.02 7.64
N GLY A 167 4.68 0.20 7.69
CA GLY A 167 6.12 0.46 7.76
C GLY A 167 6.84 0.48 6.40
N GLY A 168 6.17 0.09 5.31
CA GLY A 168 6.80 -0.03 3.98
C GLY A 168 7.40 1.27 3.48
N THR A 169 6.65 2.38 3.56
CA THR A 169 7.11 3.68 3.07
C THR A 169 8.36 4.15 3.82
N ILE A 170 8.28 4.18 5.16
CA ILE A 170 9.41 4.68 5.95
C ILE A 170 10.65 3.80 5.78
N SER A 171 10.50 2.47 5.83
CA SER A 171 11.64 1.56 5.73
C SER A 171 12.27 1.56 4.33
N GLY A 172 11.47 1.62 3.26
CA GLY A 172 11.99 1.68 1.90
C GLY A 172 12.70 3.00 1.58
N VAL A 173 12.04 4.13 1.89
CA VAL A 173 12.62 5.46 1.66
C VAL A 173 13.86 5.68 2.54
N ALA A 174 13.78 5.37 3.85
CA ALA A 174 14.92 5.56 4.75
C ALA A 174 16.13 4.73 4.34
N LYS A 175 15.93 3.48 3.92
CA LYS A 175 17.01 2.64 3.38
C LYS A 175 17.69 3.34 2.20
N TYR A 176 16.93 3.78 1.21
CA TYR A 176 17.47 4.44 0.03
C TYR A 176 18.23 5.73 0.38
N LEU A 177 17.64 6.59 1.20
CA LEU A 177 18.25 7.87 1.58
C LEU A 177 19.55 7.67 2.38
N LYS A 178 19.60 6.69 3.29
CA LYS A 178 20.79 6.36 4.07
C LYS A 178 21.93 5.84 3.19
N GLU A 179 21.63 5.06 2.16
CA GLU A 179 22.63 4.61 1.18
C GLU A 179 23.20 5.77 0.36
N LYS A 180 22.43 6.83 0.12
CA LYS A 180 22.89 8.04 -0.57
C LYS A 180 23.69 8.98 0.33
N ASN A 181 23.33 9.06 1.60
CA ASN A 181 24.01 9.92 2.57
C ASN A 181 23.90 9.33 3.98
N ASN A 182 25.01 8.79 4.49
CA ASN A 182 25.06 8.15 5.82
C ASN A 182 24.71 9.07 7.00
N CYS A 183 24.62 10.40 6.77
CA CYS A 183 24.24 11.38 7.79
C CYS A 183 22.72 11.61 7.91
N LEU A 184 21.90 10.99 7.03
CA LEU A 184 20.45 11.13 7.07
C LEU A 184 19.81 10.08 7.98
N LEU A 185 19.13 10.54 8.98
CA LEU A 185 18.27 9.75 9.87
C LEU A 185 16.83 10.24 9.78
#